data_612cbd689fde1534f16779ffed1694b7
#
_entry.id   612cbd689fde1534f16779ffed1694b7
#
_cell.length_a   1.000
_cell.length_b   1.000
_cell.length_c   1.000
_cell.angle_alpha   90.00
_cell.angle_beta   90.00
_cell.angle_gamma   90.00
#
_symmetry.space_group_name_H-M   'P 1'
#
loop_
_entity.id
_entity.type
_entity.pdbx_description
1 polymer ?
#
loop_
_entity_poly.entity_id
_entity_poly.type
_entity_poly.pdbx_seq_one_letter_code
_entity_poly.pdbx_strand_id
1 'polypeptide(L)'
;MKRLKFLVIYLIITIIVSGCSNIDNVKHPKEAYTPKSLTVGFIPSQNAQILNAKVKPLQQLLSDELEVPVKVHIATNYNTMIEGLKSKKIDIAFISPVSYTLAHDAHAADVLLKSKGYLVDNKGNQTHHLVDYYRSQIVVRKDSNINHLKDLKDKRVALQDVESTSGYIYPLASLMEKGIKKSDIQIQQVKGHDQGLIALLNHDVEAVATYQDARADLKKDDPDIYQETKVIYRTKKIPNDTISVRNDMSNKWKKKISRAFIDISHTKKGKHIISDIYGHQGYEKAKDSDFDTVRKYRDIVD
;
A
#
# COMPACT_ATOMS: atom_id res chain seq x y z
N MET A 1 -47.69 -68.14 -4.09
CA MET A 1 -46.21 -68.05 -4.24
C MET A 1 -45.77 -66.88 -5.15
N LYS A 2 -46.43 -66.52 -6.25
CA LYS A 2 -46.01 -65.38 -7.10
C LYS A 2 -46.16 -63.97 -6.43
N ARG A 3 -47.19 -63.76 -5.62
CA ARG A 3 -47.42 -62.47 -4.92
C ARG A 3 -46.39 -62.19 -3.80
N LEU A 4 -45.87 -63.20 -3.17
CA LEU A 4 -44.86 -63.06 -2.11
C LEU A 4 -43.48 -62.63 -2.67
N LYS A 5 -43.14 -63.09 -3.89
CA LYS A 5 -41.90 -62.72 -4.58
C LYS A 5 -41.89 -61.25 -5.01
N PHE A 6 -43.04 -60.69 -5.40
CA PHE A 6 -43.16 -59.26 -5.76
C PHE A 6 -43.03 -58.34 -4.53
N LEU A 7 -43.54 -58.77 -3.38
CA LEU A 7 -43.43 -58.01 -2.12
C LEU A 7 -42.02 -57.94 -1.61
N VAL A 8 -41.22 -58.99 -1.73
CA VAL A 8 -39.81 -59.03 -1.34
C VAL A 8 -38.95 -58.17 -2.27
N ILE A 9 -39.24 -58.16 -3.59
CA ILE A 9 -38.54 -57.32 -4.57
C ILE A 9 -38.82 -55.82 -4.31
N TYR A 10 -40.06 -55.46 -3.96
CA TYR A 10 -40.42 -54.06 -3.63
C TYR A 10 -39.78 -53.60 -2.32
N LEU A 11 -39.62 -54.49 -1.33
CA LEU A 11 -38.95 -54.20 -0.05
C LEU A 11 -37.44 -54.03 -0.21
N ILE A 12 -36.80 -54.74 -1.14
CA ILE A 12 -35.35 -54.62 -1.43
C ILE A 12 -35.07 -53.32 -2.22
N ILE A 13 -35.96 -52.89 -3.10
CA ILE A 13 -35.80 -51.64 -3.86
C ILE A 13 -35.97 -50.41 -2.96
N THR A 14 -36.82 -50.44 -1.92
CA THR A 14 -36.97 -49.32 -0.97
C THR A 14 -35.81 -49.15 -0.03
N ILE A 15 -34.98 -50.17 0.23
CA ILE A 15 -33.77 -50.07 1.09
C ILE A 15 -32.58 -49.44 0.35
N ILE A 16 -32.56 -49.50 -0.99
CA ILE A 16 -31.44 -48.92 -1.78
C ILE A 16 -31.58 -47.37 -1.98
N VAL A 17 -32.77 -46.82 -1.79
CA VAL A 17 -33.00 -45.36 -1.97
C VAL A 17 -32.75 -44.53 -0.70
N SER A 18 -32.62 -45.16 0.46
CA SER A 18 -32.41 -44.47 1.75
C SER A 18 -30.92 -44.22 2.10
N GLY A 19 -29.97 -44.47 1.20
CA GLY A 19 -28.54 -44.40 1.43
C GLY A 19 -27.79 -43.17 0.86
N CYS A 20 -28.48 -42.17 0.37
CA CYS A 20 -27.83 -41.00 -0.20
C CYS A 20 -28.37 -39.68 0.38
N SER A 21 -28.11 -39.41 1.66
CA SER A 21 -28.24 -38.06 2.19
C SER A 21 -27.43 -37.90 3.45
N ASN A 22 -26.12 -37.94 3.30
CA ASN A 22 -25.17 -37.22 4.11
C ASN A 22 -23.86 -37.11 3.30
N ILE A 23 -23.92 -36.36 2.21
CA ILE A 23 -22.70 -35.70 1.74
C ILE A 23 -22.48 -34.59 2.75
N ASP A 24 -21.82 -34.94 3.86
CA ASP A 24 -21.20 -33.95 4.69
C ASP A 24 -20.45 -33.01 3.75
N ASN A 25 -20.81 -31.73 3.81
CA ASN A 25 -20.00 -30.63 3.29
C ASN A 25 -18.66 -30.68 4.01
N VAL A 26 -17.83 -31.65 3.72
CA VAL A 26 -16.41 -31.60 4.01
C VAL A 26 -15.91 -30.44 3.17
N LYS A 27 -15.92 -29.24 3.77
CA LYS A 27 -15.15 -28.11 3.25
C LYS A 27 -13.71 -28.62 3.19
N HIS A 28 -13.33 -29.13 2.02
CA HIS A 28 -11.91 -29.37 1.76
C HIS A 28 -11.20 -28.07 2.09
N PRO A 29 -10.21 -28.06 2.99
CA PRO A 29 -9.45 -26.84 3.26
C PRO A 29 -8.97 -26.34 1.90
N LYS A 30 -9.35 -25.11 1.56
CA LYS A 30 -8.96 -24.48 0.29
C LYS A 30 -7.46 -24.64 0.17
N GLU A 31 -6.99 -25.37 -0.83
CA GLU A 31 -5.56 -25.63 -1.01
C GLU A 31 -4.83 -24.28 -1.08
N ALA A 32 -3.81 -24.12 -0.25
CA ALA A 32 -3.08 -22.87 -0.17
C ALA A 32 -2.36 -22.59 -1.50
N TYR A 33 -2.51 -21.41 -2.02
CA TYR A 33 -1.99 -21.01 -3.34
C TYR A 33 -0.46 -21.16 -3.41
N THR A 34 -0.02 -21.88 -4.43
CA THR A 34 1.39 -22.09 -4.76
C THR A 34 1.62 -21.57 -6.18
N PRO A 35 2.31 -20.41 -6.36
CA PRO A 35 2.45 -19.79 -7.67
C PRO A 35 3.39 -20.53 -8.60
N LYS A 36 3.04 -20.57 -9.90
CA LYS A 36 3.94 -20.92 -11.01
C LYS A 36 4.56 -19.69 -11.65
N SER A 37 3.97 -18.53 -11.42
CA SER A 37 4.46 -17.20 -11.78
C SER A 37 3.87 -16.20 -10.79
N LEU A 38 4.46 -15.02 -10.66
CA LEU A 38 4.05 -13.99 -9.72
C LEU A 38 3.82 -12.66 -10.42
N THR A 39 2.75 -11.96 -10.07
CA THR A 39 2.51 -10.57 -10.43
C THR A 39 2.77 -9.68 -9.23
N VAL A 40 3.72 -8.77 -9.35
CA VAL A 40 4.09 -7.79 -8.31
C VAL A 40 3.50 -6.44 -8.67
N GLY A 41 2.60 -5.94 -7.85
CA GLY A 41 1.90 -4.68 -8.04
C GLY A 41 2.55 -3.52 -7.29
N PHE A 42 2.49 -2.33 -7.89
CA PHE A 42 2.99 -1.07 -7.34
C PHE A 42 1.92 0.01 -7.40
N ILE A 43 1.72 0.77 -6.31
CA ILE A 43 0.82 1.92 -6.29
C ILE A 43 1.43 3.10 -7.06
N PRO A 44 0.61 3.92 -7.73
CA PRO A 44 1.09 5.06 -8.53
C PRO A 44 1.31 6.32 -7.67
N SER A 45 2.24 6.26 -6.71
CA SER A 45 2.54 7.38 -5.81
C SER A 45 3.37 8.50 -6.45
N GLN A 46 3.91 8.26 -7.64
CA GLN A 46 4.67 9.21 -8.47
C GLN A 46 4.33 8.97 -9.94
N ASN A 47 4.94 9.74 -10.85
CA ASN A 47 4.71 9.58 -12.29
C ASN A 47 4.87 8.11 -12.73
N ALA A 48 3.82 7.56 -13.37
CA ALA A 48 3.75 6.13 -13.71
C ALA A 48 4.81 5.68 -14.72
N GLN A 49 5.25 6.55 -15.64
CA GLN A 49 6.29 6.21 -16.62
C GLN A 49 7.67 6.09 -15.95
N ILE A 50 7.97 7.02 -15.03
CA ILE A 50 9.20 7.01 -14.23
C ILE A 50 9.20 5.76 -13.34
N LEU A 51 8.10 5.50 -12.63
CA LEU A 51 7.96 4.34 -11.76
C LEU A 51 8.13 3.03 -12.54
N ASN A 52 7.53 2.93 -13.75
CA ASN A 52 7.67 1.73 -14.59
C ASN A 52 9.14 1.45 -14.97
N ALA A 53 9.91 2.47 -15.27
CA ALA A 53 11.35 2.31 -15.56
C ALA A 53 12.13 1.83 -14.31
N LYS A 54 11.81 2.37 -13.14
CA LYS A 54 12.46 2.02 -11.87
C LYS A 54 12.19 0.59 -11.39
N VAL A 55 10.98 0.04 -11.66
CA VAL A 55 10.60 -1.30 -11.16
C VAL A 55 11.09 -2.46 -12.05
N LYS A 56 11.37 -2.21 -13.33
CA LYS A 56 11.85 -3.27 -14.24
C LYS A 56 13.07 -4.05 -13.75
N PRO A 57 14.13 -3.41 -13.22
CA PRO A 57 15.28 -4.13 -12.69
C PRO A 57 14.93 -5.05 -11.50
N LEU A 58 13.95 -4.68 -10.67
CA LEU A 58 13.49 -5.50 -9.56
C LEU A 58 12.78 -6.77 -10.03
N GLN A 59 12.05 -6.70 -11.17
CA GLN A 59 11.40 -7.86 -11.76
C GLN A 59 12.39 -9.00 -12.00
N GLN A 60 13.56 -8.69 -12.60
CA GLN A 60 14.58 -9.71 -12.87
C GLN A 60 15.16 -10.27 -11.57
N LEU A 61 15.52 -9.41 -10.62
CA LEU A 61 16.05 -9.87 -9.32
C LEU A 61 15.09 -10.80 -8.60
N LEU A 62 13.79 -10.47 -8.58
CA LEU A 62 12.78 -11.31 -7.96
C LEU A 62 12.57 -12.63 -8.72
N SER A 63 12.64 -12.62 -10.06
CA SER A 63 12.54 -13.85 -10.86
C SER A 63 13.70 -14.80 -10.56
N ASP A 64 14.92 -14.28 -10.46
CA ASP A 64 16.12 -15.06 -10.16
C ASP A 64 16.05 -15.64 -8.74
N GLU A 65 15.68 -14.81 -7.76
CA GLU A 65 15.64 -15.21 -6.33
C GLU A 65 14.49 -16.17 -6.01
N LEU A 66 13.34 -15.97 -6.66
CA LEU A 66 12.15 -16.79 -6.42
C LEU A 66 12.06 -18.01 -7.35
N GLU A 67 12.94 -18.13 -8.36
CA GLU A 67 13.00 -19.24 -9.32
C GLU A 67 11.65 -19.48 -10.04
N VAL A 68 10.89 -18.40 -10.26
CA VAL A 68 9.65 -18.40 -11.04
C VAL A 68 9.55 -17.09 -11.83
N PRO A 69 8.86 -17.09 -12.98
CA PRO A 69 8.63 -15.86 -13.72
C PRO A 69 7.90 -14.82 -12.86
N VAL A 70 8.46 -13.61 -12.77
CA VAL A 70 7.84 -12.46 -12.10
C VAL A 70 7.48 -11.41 -13.15
N LYS A 71 6.30 -10.81 -13.04
CA LYS A 71 5.86 -9.66 -13.82
C LYS A 71 5.57 -8.50 -12.88
N VAL A 72 5.98 -7.29 -13.25
CA VAL A 72 5.62 -6.07 -12.52
C VAL A 72 4.41 -5.41 -13.16
N HIS A 73 3.55 -4.83 -12.34
CA HIS A 73 2.35 -4.11 -12.73
C HIS A 73 2.22 -2.83 -11.92
N ILE A 74 2.00 -1.69 -12.57
CA ILE A 74 1.68 -0.45 -11.90
C ILE A 74 0.17 -0.25 -12.00
N ALA A 75 -0.49 -0.13 -10.86
CA ALA A 75 -1.92 0.12 -10.81
C ALA A 75 -2.25 1.53 -11.32
N THR A 76 -3.46 1.73 -11.80
CA THR A 76 -3.93 3.05 -12.26
C THR A 76 -4.27 4.00 -11.11
N ASN A 77 -4.65 3.44 -9.96
CA ASN A 77 -4.90 4.14 -8.69
C ASN A 77 -4.76 3.14 -7.52
N TYR A 78 -4.86 3.63 -6.29
CA TYR A 78 -4.70 2.83 -5.09
C TYR A 78 -5.80 1.75 -4.96
N ASN A 79 -7.07 2.10 -5.22
CA ASN A 79 -8.18 1.15 -5.16
C ASN A 79 -8.02 0.00 -6.17
N THR A 80 -7.53 0.28 -7.37
CA THR A 80 -7.25 -0.77 -8.38
C THR A 80 -6.25 -1.81 -7.87
N MET A 81 -5.28 -1.40 -7.05
CA MET A 81 -4.35 -2.33 -6.39
C MET A 81 -5.06 -3.24 -5.39
N ILE A 82 -5.93 -2.67 -4.54
CA ILE A 82 -6.72 -3.42 -3.56
C ILE A 82 -7.62 -4.44 -4.27
N GLU A 83 -8.32 -4.02 -5.33
CA GLU A 83 -9.15 -4.92 -6.14
C GLU A 83 -8.32 -5.96 -6.90
N GLY A 84 -7.08 -5.64 -7.30
CA GLY A 84 -6.13 -6.58 -7.89
C GLY A 84 -5.75 -7.71 -6.94
N LEU A 85 -5.51 -7.41 -5.66
CA LEU A 85 -5.29 -8.41 -4.60
C LEU A 85 -6.54 -9.24 -4.34
N LYS A 86 -7.68 -8.58 -4.19
CA LYS A 86 -8.98 -9.23 -3.92
C LYS A 86 -9.41 -10.18 -5.05
N SER A 87 -9.21 -9.78 -6.29
CA SER A 87 -9.47 -10.61 -7.47
C SER A 87 -8.35 -11.60 -7.80
N LYS A 88 -7.28 -11.63 -6.99
CA LYS A 88 -6.12 -12.52 -7.15
C LYS A 88 -5.32 -12.33 -8.44
N LYS A 89 -5.44 -11.16 -9.08
CA LYS A 89 -4.63 -10.76 -10.23
C LYS A 89 -3.26 -10.24 -9.83
N ILE A 90 -3.12 -9.80 -8.59
CA ILE A 90 -1.87 -9.38 -7.95
C ILE A 90 -1.52 -10.39 -6.87
N ASP A 91 -0.30 -10.90 -6.88
CA ASP A 91 0.20 -11.88 -5.91
C ASP A 91 0.97 -11.23 -4.77
N ILE A 92 1.77 -10.21 -5.10
CA ILE A 92 2.60 -9.43 -4.17
C ILE A 92 2.31 -7.94 -4.45
N ALA A 93 2.19 -7.13 -3.41
CA ALA A 93 1.92 -5.71 -3.56
C ALA A 93 2.85 -4.84 -2.69
N PHE A 94 3.42 -3.82 -3.33
CA PHE A 94 4.01 -2.67 -2.66
C PHE A 94 2.90 -1.66 -2.44
N ILE A 95 2.42 -1.53 -1.20
CA ILE A 95 1.25 -0.71 -0.88
C ILE A 95 1.45 0.12 0.37
N SER A 96 0.75 1.25 0.40
CA SER A 96 0.73 2.15 1.53
C SER A 96 0.07 1.49 2.76
N PRO A 97 0.35 1.97 3.98
CA PRO A 97 -0.29 1.44 5.18
C PRO A 97 -1.82 1.47 5.15
N VAL A 98 -2.44 2.52 4.62
CA VAL A 98 -3.91 2.58 4.47
C VAL A 98 -4.39 1.54 3.45
N SER A 99 -3.77 1.46 2.28
CA SER A 99 -4.13 0.45 1.28
C SER A 99 -3.98 -0.97 1.81
N TYR A 100 -2.96 -1.22 2.65
CA TYR A 100 -2.79 -2.50 3.32
C TYR A 100 -3.97 -2.77 4.27
N THR A 101 -4.30 -1.84 5.18
CA THR A 101 -5.40 -2.06 6.13
C THR A 101 -6.72 -2.32 5.42
N LEU A 102 -7.02 -1.58 4.35
CA LEU A 102 -8.22 -1.81 3.52
C LEU A 102 -8.22 -3.20 2.85
N ALA A 103 -7.09 -3.61 2.27
CA ALA A 103 -6.96 -4.92 1.64
C ALA A 103 -7.06 -6.06 2.67
N HIS A 104 -6.49 -5.88 3.87
CA HIS A 104 -6.55 -6.86 4.95
C HIS A 104 -7.97 -6.99 5.51
N ASP A 105 -8.64 -5.88 5.81
CA ASP A 105 -10.02 -5.84 6.30
C ASP A 105 -11.00 -6.50 5.28
N ALA A 106 -10.69 -6.38 3.98
CA ALA A 106 -11.40 -7.07 2.90
C ALA A 106 -10.97 -8.55 2.70
N HIS A 107 -10.14 -9.11 3.58
CA HIS A 107 -9.58 -10.47 3.47
C HIS A 107 -8.88 -10.73 2.13
N ALA A 108 -8.24 -9.71 1.56
CA ALA A 108 -7.54 -9.79 0.28
C ALA A 108 -6.03 -9.93 0.43
N ALA A 109 -5.43 -9.45 1.52
CA ALA A 109 -3.99 -9.43 1.71
C ALA A 109 -3.55 -9.72 3.14
N ASP A 110 -2.34 -10.29 3.24
CA ASP A 110 -1.57 -10.41 4.48
C ASP A 110 -0.25 -9.64 4.33
N VAL A 111 0.17 -8.94 5.38
CA VAL A 111 1.47 -8.28 5.40
C VAL A 111 2.58 -9.29 5.64
N LEU A 112 3.70 -9.13 4.95
CA LEU A 112 4.93 -9.89 5.18
C LEU A 112 6.00 -9.02 5.82
N LEU A 113 6.23 -7.85 5.23
CA LEU A 113 7.31 -6.95 5.58
C LEU A 113 6.82 -5.50 5.60
N LYS A 114 7.48 -4.68 6.41
CA LYS A 114 7.46 -3.23 6.28
C LYS A 114 8.84 -2.73 5.88
N SER A 115 8.89 -1.65 5.12
CA SER A 115 10.15 -1.08 4.67
C SER A 115 10.84 -0.31 5.78
N LYS A 116 12.16 -0.12 5.62
CA LYS A 116 12.97 0.83 6.38
C LYS A 116 13.40 1.96 5.46
N GLY A 117 13.38 3.18 5.98
CA GLY A 117 13.89 4.36 5.32
C GLY A 117 14.88 5.11 6.20
N TYR A 118 15.61 6.05 5.64
CA TYR A 118 16.40 6.96 6.44
C TYR A 118 15.50 7.97 7.18
N LEU A 119 15.80 8.18 8.45
CA LEU A 119 15.16 9.26 9.22
C LEU A 119 15.46 10.60 8.55
N VAL A 120 14.40 11.38 8.31
CA VAL A 120 14.52 12.77 7.83
C VAL A 120 14.42 13.71 9.03
N ASP A 121 15.37 14.61 9.17
CA ASP A 121 15.42 15.59 10.24
C ASP A 121 14.37 16.72 10.03
N ASN A 122 14.32 17.64 10.99
CA ASN A 122 13.37 18.76 10.92
C ASN A 122 13.69 19.77 9.80
N LYS A 123 14.91 19.73 9.24
CA LYS A 123 15.34 20.57 8.12
C LYS A 123 15.07 19.94 6.76
N GLY A 124 14.62 18.67 6.73
CA GLY A 124 14.38 17.91 5.51
C GLY A 124 15.59 17.13 5.00
N ASN A 125 16.66 17.00 5.82
CA ASN A 125 17.83 16.24 5.43
C ASN A 125 17.69 14.77 5.84
N GLN A 126 18.02 13.86 4.95
CA GLN A 126 18.15 12.45 5.29
C GLN A 126 19.35 12.23 6.24
N THR A 127 19.12 11.45 7.28
CA THR A 127 20.19 11.02 8.21
C THR A 127 20.66 9.61 7.81
N HIS A 128 21.67 9.09 8.54
CA HIS A 128 22.11 7.70 8.36
C HIS A 128 21.38 6.71 9.27
N HIS A 129 20.37 7.14 10.04
CA HIS A 129 19.60 6.27 10.92
C HIS A 129 18.42 5.65 10.17
N LEU A 130 18.35 4.32 10.15
CA LEU A 130 17.21 3.59 9.60
C LEU A 130 16.07 3.55 10.61
N VAL A 131 14.87 3.85 10.12
CA VAL A 131 13.63 3.80 10.90
C VAL A 131 12.55 3.04 10.10
N ASP A 132 11.58 2.51 10.84
CA ASP A 132 10.44 1.76 10.31
C ASP A 132 9.16 2.61 10.20
N TYR A 133 9.35 3.94 10.24
CA TYR A 133 8.27 4.91 10.14
C TYR A 133 8.68 6.12 9.32
N TYR A 134 7.70 6.83 8.81
CA TYR A 134 7.84 8.16 8.21
C TYR A 134 6.78 9.11 8.76
N ARG A 135 6.65 10.30 8.21
CA ARG A 135 5.60 11.27 8.53
C ARG A 135 5.00 11.84 7.25
N SER A 136 3.76 12.24 7.32
CA SER A 136 3.21 13.18 6.36
C SER A 136 3.60 14.59 6.75
N GLN A 137 3.63 15.48 5.78
CA GLN A 137 3.85 16.91 5.98
C GLN A 137 2.91 17.74 5.12
N ILE A 138 2.63 18.96 5.58
CA ILE A 138 1.93 19.97 4.80
C ILE A 138 2.95 21.03 4.41
N VAL A 139 3.08 21.24 3.12
CA VAL A 139 4.03 22.16 2.48
C VAL A 139 3.25 23.29 1.83
N VAL A 140 3.77 24.51 1.98
CA VAL A 140 3.26 25.72 1.36
C VAL A 140 4.42 26.48 0.71
N ARG A 141 4.13 27.43 -0.18
CA ARG A 141 5.17 28.32 -0.72
C ARG A 141 5.78 29.17 0.40
N LYS A 142 7.05 29.48 0.26
CA LYS A 142 7.82 30.27 1.22
C LYS A 142 7.26 31.68 1.42
N ASP A 143 6.82 32.30 0.33
CA ASP A 143 6.26 33.65 0.27
C ASP A 143 4.81 33.75 0.77
N SER A 144 4.15 32.61 1.03
CA SER A 144 2.78 32.60 1.51
C SER A 144 2.65 33.05 2.97
N ASN A 145 1.50 33.66 3.30
CA ASN A 145 1.16 34.02 4.68
C ASN A 145 0.62 32.84 5.50
N ILE A 146 0.64 31.60 4.96
CA ILE A 146 0.19 30.41 5.64
C ILE A 146 1.33 29.86 6.51
N ASN A 147 1.13 29.82 7.83
CA ASN A 147 2.14 29.38 8.78
C ASN A 147 1.65 28.26 9.72
N HIS A 148 0.35 28.09 9.83
CA HIS A 148 -0.29 27.11 10.71
C HIS A 148 -1.44 26.41 10.00
N LEU A 149 -1.86 25.23 10.50
CA LEU A 149 -2.98 24.46 9.94
C LEU A 149 -4.27 25.28 9.83
N LYS A 150 -4.56 26.15 10.81
CA LYS A 150 -5.75 27.03 10.82
C LYS A 150 -5.81 28.00 9.62
N ASP A 151 -4.67 28.35 9.06
CA ASP A 151 -4.56 29.28 7.93
C ASP A 151 -4.95 28.60 6.61
N LEU A 152 -5.18 27.27 6.62
CA LEU A 152 -5.64 26.48 5.47
C LEU A 152 -7.15 26.61 5.23
N LYS A 153 -7.91 27.23 6.15
CA LYS A 153 -9.34 27.45 5.97
C LYS A 153 -9.59 28.26 4.68
N ASP A 154 -10.54 27.76 3.88
CA ASP A 154 -10.92 28.29 2.56
C ASP A 154 -9.79 28.27 1.50
N LYS A 155 -8.69 27.56 1.73
CA LYS A 155 -7.57 27.42 0.79
C LYS A 155 -7.70 26.16 -0.06
N ARG A 156 -7.16 26.22 -1.29
CA ARG A 156 -7.00 25.05 -2.16
C ARG A 156 -5.83 24.23 -1.62
N VAL A 157 -6.12 22.97 -1.28
CA VAL A 157 -5.13 22.04 -0.73
C VAL A 157 -5.04 20.83 -1.66
N ALA A 158 -3.86 20.58 -2.21
CA ALA A 158 -3.61 19.37 -2.98
C ALA A 158 -3.53 18.19 -2.04
N LEU A 159 -4.45 17.25 -2.21
CA LEU A 159 -4.45 15.94 -1.58
C LEU A 159 -4.43 14.86 -2.65
N GLN A 160 -3.88 13.69 -2.30
CA GLN A 160 -3.80 12.57 -3.22
C GLN A 160 -5.05 11.70 -3.17
N ASP A 161 -4.90 10.50 -3.73
CA ASP A 161 -5.89 9.45 -3.68
C ASP A 161 -6.37 9.21 -2.22
N VAL A 162 -7.66 8.95 -2.04
CA VAL A 162 -8.28 8.80 -0.71
C VAL A 162 -7.69 7.64 0.10
N GLU A 163 -7.08 6.65 -0.55
CA GLU A 163 -6.33 5.57 0.07
C GLU A 163 -4.85 5.90 0.31
N SER A 164 -4.39 7.13 0.01
CA SER A 164 -3.03 7.57 0.29
C SER A 164 -2.86 7.88 1.78
N THR A 165 -1.94 7.19 2.43
CA THR A 165 -1.68 7.37 3.87
C THR A 165 -1.16 8.77 4.19
N SER A 166 -0.11 9.22 3.50
CA SER A 166 0.54 10.52 3.77
C SER A 166 -0.01 11.67 2.93
N GLY A 167 -0.68 11.36 1.83
CA GLY A 167 -1.23 12.39 0.95
C GLY A 167 -2.70 12.71 1.22
N TYR A 168 -3.39 11.90 2.05
CA TYR A 168 -4.82 12.10 2.32
C TYR A 168 -5.19 11.81 3.77
N ILE A 169 -5.09 10.57 4.25
CA ILE A 169 -5.65 10.16 5.55
C ILE A 169 -4.98 10.89 6.72
N TYR A 170 -3.67 10.80 6.85
CA TYR A 170 -2.98 11.41 8.00
C TYR A 170 -3.05 12.94 8.02
N PRO A 171 -2.89 13.68 6.91
CA PRO A 171 -3.08 15.12 6.92
C PRO A 171 -4.52 15.52 7.26
N LEU A 172 -5.55 14.87 6.68
CA LEU A 172 -6.94 15.20 7.02
C LEU A 172 -7.28 14.88 8.46
N ALA A 173 -6.92 13.71 8.97
CA ALA A 173 -7.12 13.38 10.38
C ALA A 173 -6.43 14.40 11.30
N SER A 174 -5.22 14.86 10.94
CA SER A 174 -4.52 15.89 11.71
C SER A 174 -5.23 17.25 11.68
N LEU A 175 -5.84 17.63 10.55
CA LEU A 175 -6.69 18.81 10.46
C LEU A 175 -7.93 18.67 11.36
N MET A 176 -8.61 17.51 11.28
CA MET A 176 -9.82 17.24 12.06
C MET A 176 -9.53 17.17 13.56
N GLU A 177 -8.40 16.60 14.00
CA GLU A 177 -7.92 16.65 15.39
C GLU A 177 -7.69 18.10 15.90
N LYS A 178 -7.49 19.07 14.99
CA LYS A 178 -7.34 20.50 15.29
C LYS A 178 -8.62 21.31 15.08
N GLY A 179 -9.76 20.63 14.87
CA GLY A 179 -11.05 21.26 14.67
C GLY A 179 -11.29 21.85 13.28
N ILE A 180 -10.44 21.52 12.31
CA ILE A 180 -10.59 21.96 10.92
C ILE A 180 -11.24 20.80 10.15
N LYS A 181 -12.47 21.02 9.70
CA LYS A 181 -13.24 20.01 8.97
C LYS A 181 -12.77 19.91 7.52
N LYS A 182 -13.02 18.76 6.90
CA LYS A 182 -12.79 18.56 5.47
C LYS A 182 -13.49 19.61 4.59
N SER A 183 -14.68 20.05 5.01
CA SER A 183 -15.44 21.11 4.34
C SER A 183 -14.85 22.52 4.50
N ASP A 184 -13.90 22.72 5.42
CA ASP A 184 -13.26 24.02 5.65
C ASP A 184 -12.09 24.28 4.68
N ILE A 185 -11.74 23.32 3.82
CA ILE A 185 -10.69 23.44 2.80
C ILE A 185 -11.25 23.08 1.42
N GLN A 186 -10.63 23.62 0.37
CA GLN A 186 -10.95 23.27 -1.01
C GLN A 186 -9.98 22.19 -1.49
N ILE A 187 -10.44 20.93 -1.52
CA ILE A 187 -9.58 19.82 -1.92
C ILE A 187 -9.41 19.80 -3.43
N GLN A 188 -8.15 19.88 -3.88
CA GLN A 188 -7.76 19.59 -5.25
C GLN A 188 -7.06 18.24 -5.28
N GLN A 189 -7.70 17.25 -5.90
CA GLN A 189 -7.13 15.91 -5.98
C GLN A 189 -6.02 15.84 -7.02
N VAL A 190 -4.88 15.26 -6.64
CA VAL A 190 -3.71 15.02 -7.50
C VAL A 190 -3.34 13.55 -7.49
N LYS A 191 -2.72 13.05 -8.58
CA LYS A 191 -2.41 11.61 -8.70
C LYS A 191 -1.14 11.20 -7.96
N GLY A 192 -0.13 12.07 -7.91
CA GLY A 192 1.18 11.77 -7.32
C GLY A 192 1.67 12.88 -6.38
N HIS A 193 2.63 12.55 -5.54
CA HIS A 193 3.26 13.51 -4.63
C HIS A 193 4.02 14.60 -5.39
N ASP A 194 4.68 14.22 -6.46
CA ASP A 194 5.36 15.12 -7.41
C ASP A 194 4.39 16.12 -8.04
N GLN A 195 3.24 15.65 -8.52
CA GLN A 195 2.22 16.53 -9.13
C GLN A 195 1.64 17.51 -8.13
N GLY A 196 1.44 17.11 -6.87
CA GLY A 196 1.00 18.01 -5.81
C GLY A 196 2.00 19.14 -5.54
N LEU A 197 3.30 18.83 -5.50
CA LEU A 197 4.36 19.81 -5.33
C LEU A 197 4.48 20.75 -6.55
N ILE A 198 4.36 20.21 -7.76
CA ILE A 198 4.34 21.01 -9.00
C ILE A 198 3.14 21.97 -8.99
N ALA A 199 1.94 21.51 -8.62
CA ALA A 199 0.75 22.36 -8.51
C ALA A 199 0.94 23.50 -7.47
N LEU A 200 1.67 23.22 -6.36
CA LEU A 200 2.03 24.24 -5.37
C LEU A 200 2.95 25.32 -5.96
N LEU A 201 4.01 24.90 -6.66
CA LEU A 201 4.97 25.80 -7.30
C LEU A 201 4.33 26.64 -8.40
N ASN A 202 3.39 26.06 -9.16
CA ASN A 202 2.62 26.74 -10.21
C ASN A 202 1.51 27.66 -9.67
N HIS A 203 1.33 27.78 -8.35
CA HIS A 203 0.24 28.55 -7.72
C HIS A 203 -1.18 27.98 -7.99
N ASP A 204 -1.31 26.73 -8.43
CA ASP A 204 -2.61 26.08 -8.62
C ASP A 204 -3.28 25.78 -7.27
N VAL A 205 -2.48 25.56 -6.23
CA VAL A 205 -2.91 25.34 -4.84
C VAL A 205 -2.08 26.17 -3.86
N GLU A 206 -2.63 26.40 -2.67
CA GLU A 206 -1.94 27.13 -1.59
C GLU A 206 -1.14 26.19 -0.67
N ALA A 207 -1.52 24.93 -0.60
CA ALA A 207 -0.83 23.91 0.19
C ALA A 207 -0.88 22.53 -0.46
N VAL A 208 0.06 21.67 -0.11
CA VAL A 208 0.07 20.26 -0.51
C VAL A 208 0.37 19.37 0.68
N ALA A 209 -0.37 18.26 0.80
CA ALA A 209 -0.03 17.18 1.72
C ALA A 209 0.79 16.11 1.01
N THR A 210 1.92 15.73 1.60
CA THR A 210 2.84 14.78 0.98
C THR A 210 3.62 14.01 2.04
N TYR A 211 4.35 12.95 1.65
CA TYR A 211 5.27 12.32 2.59
C TYR A 211 6.47 13.23 2.89
N GLN A 212 7.02 13.06 4.08
CA GLN A 212 8.23 13.74 4.51
C GLN A 212 9.34 13.43 3.49
N ASP A 213 10.02 14.45 3.03
CA ASP A 213 11.10 14.35 2.04
C ASP A 213 10.68 14.31 0.55
N ALA A 214 9.39 14.32 0.23
CA ALA A 214 8.92 14.31 -1.17
C ALA A 214 9.51 15.44 -2.04
N ARG A 215 9.94 16.55 -1.45
CA ARG A 215 10.62 17.63 -2.16
C ARG A 215 11.96 17.22 -2.77
N ALA A 216 12.59 16.20 -2.18
CA ALA A 216 13.85 15.65 -2.71
C ALA A 216 13.66 15.02 -4.10
N ASP A 217 12.47 14.51 -4.42
CA ASP A 217 12.19 13.91 -5.73
C ASP A 217 12.21 14.93 -6.87
N LEU A 218 11.86 16.18 -6.58
CA LEU A 218 11.88 17.27 -7.54
C LEU A 218 13.18 18.08 -7.56
N LYS A 219 14.09 17.85 -6.60
CA LYS A 219 15.30 18.66 -6.46
C LYS A 219 16.20 18.63 -7.70
N LYS A 220 16.10 17.58 -8.53
CA LYS A 220 16.86 17.47 -9.78
C LYS A 220 16.32 18.42 -10.84
N ASP A 221 15.00 18.60 -10.89
CA ASP A 221 14.29 19.43 -11.87
C ASP A 221 14.12 20.86 -11.36
N ASP A 222 14.02 21.01 -10.04
CA ASP A 222 13.93 22.30 -9.33
C ASP A 222 14.89 22.30 -8.12
N PRO A 223 16.15 22.72 -8.29
CA PRO A 223 17.16 22.80 -7.24
C PRO A 223 16.78 23.67 -6.06
N ASP A 224 15.94 24.68 -6.29
CA ASP A 224 15.57 25.70 -5.30
C ASP A 224 14.31 25.38 -4.51
N ILE A 225 13.67 24.22 -4.75
CA ILE A 225 12.40 23.81 -4.12
C ILE A 225 12.37 24.00 -2.59
N TYR A 226 13.50 23.77 -1.90
CA TYR A 226 13.61 23.96 -0.44
C TYR A 226 13.65 25.43 -0.03
N GLN A 227 14.06 26.33 -0.93
CA GLN A 227 14.08 27.78 -0.72
C GLN A 227 12.73 28.40 -1.06
N GLU A 228 12.02 27.82 -2.02
CA GLU A 228 10.72 28.26 -2.50
C GLU A 228 9.55 27.75 -1.65
N THR A 229 9.78 26.73 -0.83
CA THR A 229 8.74 26.09 0.00
C THR A 229 9.12 26.04 1.47
N LYS A 230 8.09 25.95 2.32
CA LYS A 230 8.24 25.71 3.77
C LYS A 230 7.25 24.64 4.24
N VAL A 231 7.66 23.86 5.24
CA VAL A 231 6.79 22.88 5.91
C VAL A 231 6.12 23.59 7.09
N ILE A 232 4.79 23.61 7.13
CA ILE A 232 4.02 24.22 8.23
C ILE A 232 3.55 23.20 9.25
N TYR A 233 3.52 21.90 8.89
CA TYR A 233 3.09 20.85 9.80
C TYR A 233 3.69 19.49 9.41
N ARG A 234 3.95 18.67 10.43
CA ARG A 234 4.29 17.24 10.29
C ARG A 234 3.37 16.41 11.19
N THR A 235 2.84 15.33 10.64
CA THR A 235 1.93 14.45 11.37
C THR A 235 2.65 13.59 12.40
N LYS A 236 1.89 12.81 13.18
CA LYS A 236 2.44 11.69 13.96
C LYS A 236 3.12 10.67 13.03
N LYS A 237 3.88 9.75 13.63
CA LYS A 237 4.56 8.68 12.91
C LYS A 237 3.57 7.78 12.19
N ILE A 238 3.92 7.41 10.97
CA ILE A 238 3.22 6.49 10.10
C ILE A 238 4.11 5.26 9.97
N PRO A 239 3.66 4.03 10.24
CA PRO A 239 4.46 2.85 9.89
C PRO A 239 4.78 2.87 8.40
N ASN A 240 5.97 2.42 8.01
CA ASN A 240 6.39 2.45 6.61
C ASN A 240 5.55 1.51 5.72
N ASP A 241 5.68 1.69 4.41
CA ASP A 241 5.01 0.93 3.37
C ASP A 241 5.28 -0.56 3.48
N THR A 242 4.33 -1.36 2.99
CA THR A 242 4.34 -2.80 3.15
C THR A 242 4.73 -3.54 1.87
N ILE A 243 5.34 -4.72 2.06
CA ILE A 243 5.30 -5.82 1.11
C ILE A 243 4.22 -6.78 1.60
N SER A 244 3.11 -6.80 0.90
CA SER A 244 1.95 -7.63 1.23
C SER A 244 1.70 -8.66 0.13
N VAL A 245 1.04 -9.75 0.48
CA VAL A 245 0.69 -10.81 -0.48
C VAL A 245 -0.80 -11.13 -0.38
N ARG A 246 -1.36 -11.69 -1.45
CA ARG A 246 -2.72 -12.23 -1.42
C ARG A 246 -2.89 -13.21 -0.25
N ASN A 247 -4.02 -13.16 0.43
CA ASN A 247 -4.25 -13.85 1.70
C ASN A 247 -4.18 -15.38 1.61
N ASP A 248 -4.51 -15.98 0.46
CA ASP A 248 -4.49 -17.42 0.22
C ASP A 248 -3.10 -17.97 -0.16
N MET A 249 -2.06 -17.12 -0.20
CA MET A 249 -0.68 -17.55 -0.45
C MET A 249 -0.21 -18.55 0.60
N SER A 250 0.39 -19.66 0.16
CA SER A 250 0.89 -20.69 1.08
C SER A 250 1.99 -20.17 2.02
N ASN A 251 2.04 -20.66 3.25
CA ASN A 251 3.04 -20.26 4.23
C ASN A 251 4.49 -20.50 3.76
N LYS A 252 4.70 -21.51 2.94
CA LYS A 252 6.00 -21.78 2.31
C LYS A 252 6.39 -20.60 1.41
N TRP A 253 5.48 -20.13 0.57
CA TRP A 253 5.70 -19.01 -0.33
C TRP A 253 5.79 -17.65 0.39
N LYS A 254 4.97 -17.41 1.41
CA LYS A 254 5.10 -16.23 2.28
C LYS A 254 6.51 -16.10 2.86
N LYS A 255 7.08 -17.23 3.35
CA LYS A 255 8.46 -17.27 3.86
C LYS A 255 9.50 -17.05 2.75
N LYS A 256 9.33 -17.71 1.57
CA LYS A 256 10.25 -17.57 0.43
C LYS A 256 10.27 -16.11 -0.07
N ILE A 257 9.11 -15.50 -0.25
CA ILE A 257 8.99 -14.09 -0.67
C ILE A 257 9.62 -13.14 0.35
N SER A 258 9.31 -13.31 1.65
CA SER A 258 9.92 -12.48 2.70
C SER A 258 11.44 -12.55 2.68
N ARG A 259 12.02 -13.74 2.55
CA ARG A 259 13.47 -13.93 2.45
C ARG A 259 14.03 -13.25 1.22
N ALA A 260 13.43 -13.45 0.04
CA ALA A 260 13.87 -12.87 -1.23
C ALA A 260 14.01 -11.35 -1.14
N PHE A 261 13.01 -10.64 -0.61
CA PHE A 261 13.07 -9.19 -0.45
C PHE A 261 14.16 -8.74 0.54
N ILE A 262 14.32 -9.47 1.66
CA ILE A 262 15.37 -9.18 2.64
C ILE A 262 16.75 -9.40 2.01
N ASP A 263 16.98 -10.54 1.36
CA ASP A 263 18.27 -10.89 0.75
C ASP A 263 18.64 -9.92 -0.38
N ILE A 264 17.70 -9.59 -1.28
CA ILE A 264 17.86 -8.55 -2.31
C ILE A 264 18.29 -7.21 -1.67
N SER A 265 17.65 -6.81 -0.57
CA SER A 265 17.95 -5.53 0.10
C SER A 265 19.35 -5.46 0.71
N HIS A 266 20.00 -6.60 0.93
CA HIS A 266 21.36 -6.67 1.44
C HIS A 266 22.42 -6.64 0.34
N THR A 267 22.05 -6.86 -0.93
CA THR A 267 23.00 -6.73 -2.04
C THR A 267 23.16 -5.28 -2.48
N LYS A 268 24.35 -4.87 -2.94
CA LYS A 268 24.58 -3.51 -3.45
C LYS A 268 23.62 -3.14 -4.58
N LYS A 269 23.42 -4.06 -5.55
CA LYS A 269 22.52 -3.87 -6.69
C LYS A 269 21.05 -3.77 -6.25
N GLY A 270 20.61 -4.68 -5.39
CA GLY A 270 19.24 -4.72 -4.89
C GLY A 270 18.90 -3.49 -4.05
N LYS A 271 19.79 -3.10 -3.12
CA LYS A 271 19.62 -1.90 -2.30
C LYS A 271 19.47 -0.63 -3.16
N HIS A 272 20.27 -0.48 -4.21
CA HIS A 272 20.14 0.63 -5.15
C HIS A 272 18.76 0.64 -5.81
N ILE A 273 18.33 -0.51 -6.35
CA ILE A 273 17.05 -0.63 -7.05
C ILE A 273 15.86 -0.34 -6.13
N ILE A 274 15.80 -0.92 -4.92
CA ILE A 274 14.69 -0.67 -3.99
C ILE A 274 14.67 0.78 -3.49
N SER A 275 15.85 1.40 -3.35
CA SER A 275 15.97 2.81 -2.99
C SER A 275 15.44 3.73 -4.09
N ASP A 276 15.71 3.41 -5.36
CA ASP A 276 15.24 4.22 -6.49
C ASP A 276 13.73 4.18 -6.67
N ILE A 277 13.07 3.08 -6.28
CA ILE A 277 11.62 2.91 -6.43
C ILE A 277 10.86 3.83 -5.45
N TYR A 278 11.07 3.65 -4.15
CA TYR A 278 10.34 4.35 -3.08
C TYR A 278 11.23 4.81 -1.91
N GLY A 279 12.53 4.95 -2.12
CA GLY A 279 13.46 5.34 -1.06
C GLY A 279 13.71 4.26 0.00
N HIS A 280 13.26 3.03 -0.22
CA HIS A 280 13.44 1.94 0.74
C HIS A 280 14.93 1.60 0.92
N GLN A 281 15.35 1.37 2.16
CA GLN A 281 16.73 1.02 2.50
C GLN A 281 16.89 -0.42 3.01
N GLY A 282 15.79 -1.13 3.15
CA GLY A 282 15.70 -2.51 3.62
C GLY A 282 14.30 -2.84 4.10
N TYR A 283 14.16 -4.04 4.62
CA TYR A 283 12.87 -4.56 5.08
C TYR A 283 13.02 -5.26 6.42
N GLU A 284 11.94 -5.26 7.21
CA GLU A 284 11.80 -6.08 8.40
C GLU A 284 10.43 -6.77 8.42
N LYS A 285 10.31 -7.85 9.19
CA LYS A 285 9.04 -8.56 9.35
C LYS A 285 8.00 -7.64 9.97
N ALA A 286 6.79 -7.70 9.42
CA ALA A 286 5.66 -6.96 9.94
C ALA A 286 4.54 -7.93 10.35
N LYS A 287 3.66 -7.43 11.22
CA LYS A 287 2.41 -8.07 11.63
C LYS A 287 1.28 -7.07 11.52
N ASP A 288 0.06 -7.55 11.37
CA ASP A 288 -1.12 -6.71 11.16
C ASP A 288 -1.30 -5.62 12.23
N SER A 289 -1.05 -5.96 13.51
CA SER A 289 -1.15 -5.02 14.63
C SER A 289 -0.18 -3.83 14.58
N ASP A 290 0.86 -3.88 13.73
CA ASP A 290 1.76 -2.72 13.52
C ASP A 290 1.01 -1.55 12.86
N PHE A 291 -0.16 -1.82 12.25
CA PHE A 291 -0.98 -0.86 11.51
C PHE A 291 -2.27 -0.42 12.23
N ASP A 292 -2.45 -0.75 13.51
CA ASP A 292 -3.64 -0.36 14.28
C ASP A 292 -3.81 1.16 14.38
N THR A 293 -2.70 1.90 14.47
CA THR A 293 -2.73 3.37 14.44
C THR A 293 -3.26 3.91 13.11
N VAL A 294 -2.98 3.21 12.00
CA VAL A 294 -3.45 3.58 10.66
C VAL A 294 -4.97 3.44 10.59
N ARG A 295 -5.54 2.36 11.12
CA ARG A 295 -6.99 2.15 11.21
C ARG A 295 -7.66 3.29 12.00
N LYS A 296 -7.10 3.66 13.16
CA LYS A 296 -7.62 4.79 13.97
C LYS A 296 -7.64 6.10 13.20
N TYR A 297 -6.62 6.37 12.39
CA TYR A 297 -6.56 7.60 11.59
C TYR A 297 -7.55 7.56 10.42
N ARG A 298 -7.76 6.39 9.83
CA ARG A 298 -8.79 6.17 8.81
C ARG A 298 -10.18 6.43 9.38
N ASP A 299 -10.49 5.87 10.56
CA ASP A 299 -11.79 6.06 11.25
C ASP A 299 -12.09 7.52 11.60
N ILE A 300 -11.06 8.40 11.71
CA ILE A 300 -11.27 9.84 11.93
C ILE A 300 -11.75 10.53 10.65
N VAL A 301 -11.34 10.05 9.48
CA VAL A 301 -11.56 10.71 8.18
C VAL A 301 -12.83 10.21 7.50
N ASP A 302 -13.24 8.97 7.77
CA ASP A 302 -14.48 8.35 7.27
C ASP A 302 -15.72 8.97 7.94
#